data_f31ec7fb3167c8e03d4e3a5a5cb05c9d
#
_entry.id   f31ec7fb3167c8e03d4e3a5a5cb05c9d
#
_cell.length_a   1.000
_cell.length_b   1.000
_cell.length_c   1.000
_cell.angle_alpha   90.00
_cell.angle_beta   90.00
_cell.angle_gamma   90.00
#
_symmetry.space_group_name_H-M   'P 1'
#
loop_
_entity.id
_entity.type
_entity.pdbx_description
1 polymer ?
#
loop_
_entity_poly.entity_id
_entity_poly.type
_entity_poly.pdbx_seq_one_letter_code
_entity_poly.pdbx_strand_id
1 'polypeptide(L)'
;MLKVLVVEDEEMIRKGIVLAVDWAALDCVVVGEAADGLQALKAVERYDPSLIITDLKMPNMDGIQMMEALRARGSRAYVIILTAYDSFTYARSALRLGAVDFLLKPFHDGELEAAVIKLRRRMEAEGSGTAP
;
A
#
# COMPACT_ATOMS: atom_id res chain seq x y z
N MET A 1 -15.65 3.35 -4.74
CA MET A 1 -14.24 3.31 -5.16
C MET A 1 -13.35 2.87 -4.01
N LEU A 2 -12.32 2.11 -4.31
CA LEU A 2 -11.32 1.71 -3.33
C LEU A 2 -10.47 2.93 -2.93
N LYS A 3 -10.39 3.22 -1.64
CA LYS A 3 -9.62 4.35 -1.14
C LYS A 3 -8.17 3.94 -0.97
N VAL A 4 -7.25 4.69 -1.58
CA VAL A 4 -5.83 4.38 -1.62
C VAL A 4 -5.02 5.45 -0.91
N LEU A 5 -4.10 5.03 -0.05
CA LEU A 5 -3.10 5.90 0.57
C LEU A 5 -1.73 5.54 -0.01
N VAL A 6 -0.97 6.54 -0.46
CA VAL A 6 0.37 6.35 -0.98
C VAL A 6 1.38 6.89 0.03
N VAL A 7 2.32 6.04 0.45
CA VAL A 7 3.33 6.37 1.47
C VAL A 7 4.72 6.20 0.88
N GLU A 8 5.45 7.29 0.76
CA GLU A 8 6.81 7.34 0.22
C GLU A 8 7.48 8.62 0.70
N ASP A 9 8.70 8.52 1.24
CA ASP A 9 9.39 9.68 1.79
C ASP A 9 9.93 10.64 0.73
N GLU A 10 10.26 10.14 -0.46
CA GLU A 10 10.72 10.99 -1.55
C GLU A 10 9.53 11.55 -2.31
N GLU A 11 9.34 12.86 -2.23
CA GLU A 11 8.18 13.52 -2.81
C GLU A 11 8.04 13.27 -4.32
N MET A 12 9.14 13.33 -5.06
CA MET A 12 9.10 13.10 -6.52
C MET A 12 8.65 11.69 -6.86
N ILE A 13 9.14 10.70 -6.12
CA ILE A 13 8.73 9.31 -6.32
C ILE A 13 7.27 9.15 -5.94
N ARG A 14 6.85 9.70 -4.82
CA ARG A 14 5.46 9.65 -4.36
C ARG A 14 4.51 10.26 -5.39
N LYS A 15 4.82 11.45 -5.87
CA LYS A 15 4.02 12.12 -6.91
C LYS A 15 4.01 11.32 -8.20
N GLY A 16 5.15 10.74 -8.56
CA GLY A 16 5.25 9.86 -9.73
C GLY A 16 4.32 8.67 -9.66
N ILE A 17 4.21 8.03 -8.50
CA ILE A 17 3.29 6.91 -8.28
C ILE A 17 1.84 7.37 -8.46
N VAL A 18 1.48 8.48 -7.85
CA VAL A 18 0.12 9.02 -7.93
C VAL A 18 -0.26 9.36 -9.37
N LEU A 19 0.67 9.91 -10.14
CA LEU A 19 0.39 10.34 -11.51
C LEU A 19 0.48 9.22 -12.55
N ALA A 20 1.28 8.17 -12.27
CA ALA A 20 1.55 7.12 -13.24
C ALA A 20 0.38 6.14 -13.43
N VAL A 21 -0.52 6.05 -12.49
CA VAL A 21 -1.63 5.10 -12.50
C VAL A 21 -2.94 5.82 -12.76
N ASP A 22 -3.73 5.28 -13.68
CA ASP A 22 -5.11 5.74 -13.87
C ASP A 22 -5.99 5.07 -12.80
N TRP A 23 -6.03 5.67 -11.64
CA TRP A 23 -6.75 5.11 -10.49
C TRP A 23 -8.25 4.97 -10.76
N ALA A 24 -8.83 5.93 -11.45
CA ALA A 24 -10.26 5.89 -11.77
C ALA A 24 -10.59 4.68 -12.64
N ALA A 25 -9.72 4.32 -13.60
CA ALA A 25 -9.92 3.13 -14.42
C ALA A 25 -9.91 1.84 -13.61
N LEU A 26 -9.24 1.84 -12.46
CA LEU A 26 -9.20 0.70 -11.54
C LEU A 26 -10.28 0.77 -10.46
N ASP A 27 -11.19 1.70 -10.58
CA ASP A 27 -12.21 2.00 -9.57
C ASP A 27 -11.57 2.30 -8.20
N CYS A 28 -10.53 3.10 -8.23
CA CYS A 28 -9.77 3.54 -7.06
C CYS A 28 -9.71 5.06 -6.99
N VAL A 29 -9.48 5.59 -5.81
CA VAL A 29 -9.23 7.02 -5.59
C VAL A 29 -8.12 7.17 -4.55
N VAL A 30 -7.12 8.00 -4.85
CA VAL A 30 -6.06 8.32 -3.89
C VAL A 30 -6.61 9.36 -2.93
N VAL A 31 -6.82 8.96 -1.68
CA VAL A 31 -7.41 9.83 -0.66
C VAL A 31 -6.37 10.60 0.14
N GLY A 32 -5.10 10.19 0.07
CA GLY A 32 -4.05 10.88 0.80
C GLY A 32 -2.67 10.39 0.42
N GLU A 33 -1.68 11.14 0.88
CA GLU A 33 -0.26 10.85 0.72
C GLU A 33 0.42 11.04 2.06
N ALA A 34 1.47 10.28 2.31
CA ALA A 34 2.26 10.39 3.53
C ALA A 34 3.74 10.21 3.21
N ALA A 35 4.60 10.87 3.96
CA ALA A 35 6.05 10.84 3.75
C ALA A 35 6.77 9.87 4.70
N ASP A 36 6.09 9.35 5.70
CA ASP A 36 6.63 8.35 6.62
C ASP A 36 5.49 7.59 7.31
N GLY A 37 5.87 6.63 8.15
CA GLY A 37 4.88 5.80 8.83
C GLY A 37 4.03 6.56 9.85
N LEU A 38 4.58 7.58 10.50
CA LEU A 38 3.81 8.39 11.45
C LEU A 38 2.70 9.18 10.75
N GLN A 39 3.03 9.80 9.62
CA GLN A 39 2.05 10.51 8.81
C GLN A 39 1.01 9.53 8.25
N ALA A 40 1.46 8.33 7.87
CA ALA A 40 0.56 7.30 7.35
C ALA A 40 -0.46 6.88 8.39
N LEU A 41 -0.06 6.69 9.65
CA LEU A 41 -1.00 6.33 10.72
C LEU A 41 -2.07 7.41 10.92
N LYS A 42 -1.68 8.68 10.85
CA LYS A 42 -2.63 9.79 10.94
C LYS A 42 -3.59 9.79 9.75
N ALA A 43 -3.08 9.53 8.55
CA ALA A 43 -3.90 9.46 7.34
C ALA A 43 -4.88 8.29 7.40
N VAL A 44 -4.49 7.16 7.96
CA VAL A 44 -5.36 6.01 8.14
C VAL A 44 -6.53 6.37 9.07
N GLU A 45 -6.27 7.05 10.17
CA GLU A 45 -7.32 7.50 11.08
C GLU A 45 -8.30 8.47 10.39
N ARG A 46 -7.76 9.37 9.57
CA ARG A 46 -8.56 10.41 8.93
C ARG A 46 -9.37 9.91 7.74
N TYR A 47 -8.77 9.07 6.90
CA TYR A 47 -9.37 8.70 5.61
C TYR A 47 -9.88 7.26 5.55
N ASP A 48 -9.45 6.41 6.47
CA ASP A 48 -9.80 4.99 6.50
C ASP A 48 -9.59 4.32 5.13
N PRO A 49 -8.36 4.34 4.59
CA PRO A 49 -8.09 3.74 3.30
C PRO A 49 -8.22 2.22 3.35
N SER A 50 -8.64 1.63 2.24
CA SER A 50 -8.73 0.18 2.10
C SER A 50 -7.44 -0.43 1.56
N LEU A 51 -6.64 0.38 0.85
CA LEU A 51 -5.35 -0.04 0.28
C LEU A 51 -4.29 0.98 0.62
N ILE A 52 -3.16 0.49 1.12
CA ILE A 52 -1.98 1.31 1.41
C ILE A 52 -0.85 0.82 0.52
N ILE A 53 -0.29 1.73 -0.28
CA ILE A 53 0.89 1.46 -1.10
C ILE A 53 2.04 2.17 -0.43
N THR A 54 3.04 1.43 0.03
CA THR A 54 4.08 2.00 0.88
C THR A 54 5.47 1.47 0.55
N ASP A 55 6.46 2.34 0.69
CA ASP A 55 7.85 1.92 0.79
C ASP A 55 8.09 1.35 2.19
N LEU A 56 9.17 0.61 2.37
CA LEU A 56 9.58 0.06 3.66
C LEU A 56 10.55 0.97 4.39
N LYS A 57 11.56 1.50 3.69
CA LYS A 57 12.59 2.33 4.31
C LYS A 57 12.19 3.79 4.28
N MET A 58 11.82 4.32 5.41
CA MET A 58 11.41 5.72 5.57
C MET A 58 11.92 6.25 6.90
N PRO A 59 12.16 7.57 7.02
CA PRO A 59 12.56 8.16 8.31
C PRO A 59 11.42 8.12 9.33
N ASN A 60 11.73 8.33 10.58
CA ASN A 60 10.83 8.43 11.72
C ASN A 60 10.12 7.12 12.06
N MET A 61 9.35 6.57 11.16
CA MET A 61 8.72 5.26 11.29
C MET A 61 8.74 4.60 9.92
N ASP A 62 9.35 3.43 9.83
CA ASP A 62 9.43 2.68 8.57
C ASP A 62 8.14 1.89 8.29
N GLY A 63 8.10 1.27 7.12
CA GLY A 63 6.91 0.53 6.69
C GLY A 63 6.58 -0.66 7.56
N ILE A 64 7.59 -1.35 8.11
CA ILE A 64 7.36 -2.49 9.01
C ILE A 64 6.74 -2.03 10.32
N GLN A 65 7.31 -0.99 10.92
CA GLN A 65 6.79 -0.40 12.15
C GLN A 65 5.36 0.10 11.95
N MET A 66 5.10 0.73 10.79
CA MET A 66 3.76 1.18 10.44
C MET A 66 2.79 0.01 10.36
N MET A 67 3.16 -1.08 9.69
CA MET A 67 2.30 -2.25 9.57
C MET A 67 2.02 -2.89 10.93
N GLU A 68 3.05 -2.99 11.78
CA GLU A 68 2.88 -3.50 13.14
C GLU A 68 1.86 -2.67 13.92
N ALA A 69 1.98 -1.35 13.84
CA ALA A 69 1.05 -0.44 14.51
C ALA A 69 -0.37 -0.56 13.96
N LEU A 70 -0.52 -0.68 12.63
CA LEU A 70 -1.84 -0.85 12.00
C LEU A 70 -2.51 -2.14 12.45
N ARG A 71 -1.77 -3.25 12.45
CA ARG A 71 -2.32 -4.55 12.88
C ARG A 71 -2.68 -4.55 14.36
N ALA A 72 -1.87 -3.90 15.21
CA ALA A 72 -2.15 -3.75 16.63
C ALA A 72 -3.44 -2.94 16.88
N ARG A 73 -3.76 -2.00 15.99
CA ARG A 73 -4.98 -1.21 16.06
C ARG A 73 -6.20 -1.90 15.46
N GLY A 74 -6.02 -3.10 14.92
CA GLY A 74 -7.10 -3.85 14.28
C GLY A 74 -7.39 -3.46 12.84
N SER A 75 -6.53 -2.67 12.21
CA SER A 75 -6.70 -2.31 10.80
C SER A 75 -6.53 -3.53 9.92
N ARG A 76 -7.44 -3.69 8.96
CA ARG A 76 -7.40 -4.74 7.95
C ARG A 76 -7.11 -4.21 6.55
N ALA A 77 -6.59 -2.98 6.47
CA ALA A 77 -6.23 -2.40 5.19
C ALA A 77 -5.26 -3.31 4.44
N TYR A 78 -5.47 -3.47 3.15
CA TYR A 78 -4.54 -4.19 2.29
C TYR A 78 -3.30 -3.35 2.08
N VAL A 79 -2.13 -3.99 2.05
CA VAL A 79 -0.86 -3.29 1.90
C VAL A 79 -0.09 -3.90 0.73
N ILE A 80 0.31 -3.05 -0.21
CA ILE A 80 1.24 -3.39 -1.28
C ILE A 80 2.56 -2.66 -0.99
N ILE A 81 3.65 -3.42 -0.99
CA ILE A 81 4.98 -2.89 -0.65
C ILE A 81 5.72 -2.54 -1.93
N LEU A 82 6.32 -1.35 -1.95
CA LEU A 82 7.28 -0.94 -2.97
C LEU A 82 8.64 -0.92 -2.30
N THR A 83 9.59 -1.70 -2.76
CA THR A 83 10.87 -1.85 -2.05
C THR A 83 12.05 -1.91 -3.02
N ALA A 84 13.20 -1.43 -2.56
CA ALA A 84 14.45 -1.60 -3.29
C ALA A 84 14.94 -3.04 -3.17
N TYR A 85 15.77 -3.46 -4.11
CA TYR A 85 16.30 -4.82 -4.18
C TYR A 85 16.99 -5.26 -2.89
N ASP A 86 17.71 -4.35 -2.24
CA ASP A 86 18.44 -4.62 -1.00
C ASP A 86 17.53 -4.76 0.24
N SER A 87 16.23 -4.58 0.08
CA SER A 87 15.26 -4.64 1.18
C SER A 87 14.50 -5.96 1.23
N PHE A 88 15.03 -7.03 0.64
CA PHE A 88 14.34 -8.33 0.55
C PHE A 88 13.94 -8.87 1.92
N THR A 89 14.81 -8.76 2.92
CA THR A 89 14.52 -9.23 4.27
C THR A 89 13.34 -8.48 4.89
N TYR A 90 13.27 -7.17 4.65
CA TYR A 90 12.16 -6.35 5.11
C TYR A 90 10.86 -6.71 4.39
N ALA A 91 10.94 -6.99 3.09
CA ALA A 91 9.76 -7.41 2.32
C ALA A 91 9.18 -8.71 2.88
N ARG A 92 10.01 -9.66 3.29
CA ARG A 92 9.56 -10.90 3.94
C ARG A 92 8.82 -10.60 5.23
N SER A 93 9.35 -9.70 6.06
CA SER A 93 8.68 -9.30 7.31
C SER A 93 7.32 -8.68 7.04
N ALA A 94 7.23 -7.85 6.00
CA ALA A 94 5.96 -7.22 5.60
C ALA A 94 4.92 -8.27 5.17
N LEU A 95 5.35 -9.29 4.42
CA LEU A 95 4.46 -10.37 4.01
C LEU A 95 3.94 -11.14 5.23
N ARG A 96 4.77 -11.36 6.23
CA ARG A 96 4.35 -12.00 7.49
C ARG A 96 3.32 -11.16 8.25
N LEU A 97 3.37 -9.84 8.11
CA LEU A 97 2.41 -8.91 8.69
C LEU A 97 1.16 -8.73 7.82
N GLY A 98 1.05 -9.49 6.74
CA GLY A 98 -0.14 -9.51 5.92
C GLY A 98 -0.11 -8.62 4.69
N ALA A 99 1.06 -8.14 4.24
CA ALA A 99 1.14 -7.47 2.95
C ALA A 99 0.68 -8.44 1.86
N VAL A 100 -0.13 -7.94 0.92
CA VAL A 100 -0.72 -8.81 -0.12
C VAL A 100 0.17 -8.96 -1.33
N ASP A 101 1.10 -8.04 -1.53
CA ASP A 101 2.03 -8.10 -2.66
C ASP A 101 3.21 -7.18 -2.40
N PHE A 102 4.28 -7.35 -3.16
CA PHE A 102 5.39 -6.42 -3.17
C PHE A 102 5.93 -6.26 -4.59
N LEU A 103 6.45 -5.07 -4.89
CA LEU A 103 7.07 -4.75 -6.16
C LEU A 103 8.48 -4.23 -5.91
N LEU A 104 9.44 -4.71 -6.70
CA LEU A 104 10.83 -4.24 -6.61
C LEU A 104 11.02 -2.98 -7.43
N LYS A 105 11.66 -1.99 -6.84
CA LYS A 105 12.06 -0.76 -7.57
C LYS A 105 13.36 -1.00 -8.35
N PRO A 106 13.50 -0.43 -9.54
CA PRO A 106 12.47 0.25 -10.31
C PRO A 106 11.50 -0.76 -10.94
N PHE A 107 10.22 -0.47 -10.89
CA PHE A 107 9.23 -1.33 -11.55
C PHE A 107 8.82 -0.74 -12.89
N HIS A 108 8.39 -1.61 -13.79
CA HIS A 108 7.98 -1.23 -15.14
C HIS A 108 6.56 -0.69 -15.16
N ASP A 109 6.23 0.03 -16.23
CA ASP A 109 4.88 0.50 -16.46
C ASP A 109 3.91 -0.68 -16.44
N GLY A 110 2.80 -0.50 -15.73
CA GLY A 110 1.78 -1.52 -15.63
C GLY A 110 1.93 -2.51 -14.49
N GLU A 111 3.11 -2.61 -13.84
CA GLU A 111 3.30 -3.54 -12.72
C GLU A 111 2.42 -3.20 -11.52
N LEU A 112 2.33 -1.92 -11.18
CA LEU A 112 1.51 -1.48 -10.05
C LEU A 112 0.03 -1.66 -10.36
N GLU A 113 -0.40 -1.31 -11.57
CA GLU A 113 -1.79 -1.54 -12.00
C GLU A 113 -2.14 -3.02 -11.94
N ALA A 114 -1.25 -3.89 -12.40
CA ALA A 114 -1.47 -5.34 -12.36
C ALA A 114 -1.62 -5.85 -10.93
N ALA A 115 -0.83 -5.32 -10.00
CA ALA A 115 -0.93 -5.70 -8.58
C ALA A 115 -2.27 -5.25 -7.99
N VAL A 116 -2.74 -4.06 -8.33
CA VAL A 116 -4.04 -3.55 -7.87
C VAL A 116 -5.18 -4.37 -8.45
N ILE A 117 -5.12 -4.71 -9.75
CA ILE A 117 -6.14 -5.54 -10.40
C ILE A 117 -6.21 -6.91 -9.72
N LYS A 118 -5.06 -7.53 -9.46
CA LYS A 118 -4.99 -8.82 -8.77
C LYS A 118 -5.62 -8.74 -7.38
N LEU A 119 -5.33 -7.67 -6.64
CA LEU A 119 -5.93 -7.45 -5.33
C LEU A 119 -7.44 -7.32 -5.42
N ARG A 120 -7.95 -6.54 -6.37
CA ARG A 120 -9.39 -6.35 -6.52
C ARG A 120 -10.11 -7.65 -6.84
N ARG A 121 -9.52 -8.50 -7.68
CA ARG A 121 -10.07 -9.83 -7.96
C ARG A 121 -10.12 -10.69 -6.69
N ARG A 122 -9.07 -10.62 -5.88
CA ARG A 122 -9.04 -11.31 -4.59
C ARG A 122 -10.12 -10.80 -3.64
N MET A 123 -10.32 -9.50 -3.58
CA MET A 123 -11.37 -8.89 -2.76
C MET A 123 -12.76 -9.32 -3.20
N GLU A 124 -13.01 -9.39 -4.51
CA GLU A 124 -14.27 -9.85 -5.07
C GLU A 124 -14.52 -11.31 -4.71
N ALA A 125 -13.51 -12.16 -4.82
CA ALA A 125 -13.60 -13.58 -4.47
C ALA A 125 -13.88 -13.76 -2.97
N GLU A 126 -13.20 -13.00 -2.11
CA GLU A 126 -13.43 -13.03 -0.67
C GLU A 126 -14.84 -12.56 -0.32
N GLY A 127 -15.29 -11.48 -0.97
CA GLY A 127 -16.65 -10.98 -0.80
C GLY A 127 -17.69 -12.00 -1.22
N SER A 128 -17.50 -12.66 -2.36
CA SER A 128 -18.38 -13.73 -2.83
C SER A 128 -18.37 -14.93 -1.89
N GLY A 129 -17.20 -15.26 -1.35
CA GLY A 129 -17.06 -16.37 -0.40
C GLY A 129 -17.70 -16.10 0.95
N THR A 130 -17.89 -14.84 1.35
CA THR A 130 -18.48 -14.46 2.62
C THR A 130 -19.96 -14.11 2.50
N ALA A 131 -20.48 -13.99 1.30
CA ALA A 131 -21.90 -13.70 1.09
C ALA A 131 -22.76 -14.87 1.58
N PRO A 132 -23.76 -14.61 2.37
CA PRO A 132 -24.65 -15.67 2.85
C PRO A 132 -25.48 -16.27 1.74
#